data_b61b75da4e39c2e6de38e06e6459c69e
#
_entry.id   b61b75da4e39c2e6de38e06e6459c69e
#
_cell.length_a   1.000
_cell.length_b   1.000
_cell.length_c   1.000
_cell.angle_alpha   90.00
_cell.angle_beta   90.00
_cell.angle_gamma   90.00
#
_symmetry.space_group_name_H-M   'P 1'
#
loop_
_entity.id
_entity.type
_entity.pdbx_description
1 polymer ?
#
loop_
_entity_poly.entity_id
_entity_poly.type
_entity_poly.pdbx_seq_one_letter_code
_entity_poly.pdbx_strand_id
1 'polypeptide(L)'
;MCIRDRSGRIIDFIEKPSSPAPLPGKKNKTLASMGIYVVSHRYLAERLREDAGRSGSSHDFGRDIIPEGLRRGDYFHAHIFQNPTNVDPPYWRDVGTIDTYYEANMELLEGQPPLDLYDRKWPTVTYQRQLPPSLFRGGDGSCILENSIISGGCIVTNSNVQRSILFSEVTVNEGCVLDGVLALAGCNIGEKSSLRNVILDNRCIIPPNTVIGYDEKLDREKYHVTQGGIVVVNRQMMGQGLSYNPELYPNYQ
;
A
#
# COMPACT_ATOMS: atom_id res chain seq x y z
N MET A 1 16.34 -13.44 1.07
CA MET A 1 17.72 -13.05 1.52
C MET A 1 18.72 -13.35 0.42
N CYS A 2 19.70 -12.50 0.21
CA CYS A 2 20.81 -12.81 -0.69
C CYS A 2 22.17 -12.71 0.02
N ILE A 3 23.10 -13.58 -0.37
CA ILE A 3 24.49 -13.57 0.09
C ILE A 3 25.33 -13.08 -1.09
N ARG A 4 26.17 -12.09 -0.87
CA ARG A 4 27.05 -11.52 -1.91
C ARG A 4 28.52 -11.62 -1.53
N ASP A 5 29.37 -11.64 -2.53
CA ASP A 5 30.81 -11.46 -2.38
C ASP A 5 31.20 -9.99 -2.15
N ARG A 6 32.51 -9.71 -2.07
CA ARG A 6 33.03 -8.34 -1.90
C ARG A 6 32.80 -7.44 -3.12
N SER A 7 32.61 -8.00 -4.29
CA SER A 7 32.34 -7.25 -5.54
C SER A 7 30.87 -6.88 -5.71
N GLY A 8 29.98 -7.40 -4.87
CA GLY A 8 28.55 -7.22 -4.99
C GLY A 8 27.85 -8.30 -5.81
N ARG A 9 28.58 -9.29 -6.34
CA ARG A 9 27.97 -10.43 -7.00
C ARG A 9 27.21 -11.29 -6.01
N ILE A 10 25.97 -11.63 -6.33
CA ILE A 10 25.16 -12.57 -5.53
C ILE A 10 25.69 -13.97 -5.77
N ILE A 11 26.02 -14.67 -4.70
CA ILE A 11 26.54 -16.03 -4.71
C ILE A 11 25.56 -17.06 -4.17
N ASP A 12 24.57 -16.60 -3.40
CA ASP A 12 23.49 -17.43 -2.89
C ASP A 12 22.23 -16.61 -2.64
N PHE A 13 21.06 -17.23 -2.82
CA PHE A 13 19.77 -16.60 -2.61
C PHE A 13 18.80 -17.60 -1.96
N ILE A 14 18.34 -17.26 -0.76
CA ILE A 14 17.44 -18.12 0.03
C ILE A 14 16.16 -17.34 0.33
N GLU A 15 15.02 -17.91 -0.02
CA GLU A 15 13.72 -17.30 0.27
C GLU A 15 13.32 -17.51 1.73
N LYS A 16 13.06 -16.39 2.43
CA LYS A 16 12.57 -16.35 3.82
C LYS A 16 13.26 -17.32 4.81
N PRO A 17 14.61 -17.30 4.93
CA PRO A 17 15.30 -18.21 5.84
C PRO A 17 14.99 -17.85 7.31
N SER A 18 14.86 -18.87 8.16
CA SER A 18 14.67 -18.71 9.61
C SER A 18 15.88 -18.08 10.30
N SER A 19 17.08 -18.26 9.76
CA SER A 19 18.33 -17.71 10.26
C SER A 19 19.12 -17.08 9.12
N PRO A 20 18.96 -15.76 8.88
CA PRO A 20 19.60 -15.09 7.76
C PRO A 20 21.12 -14.94 8.01
N ALA A 21 21.93 -15.23 6.99
CA ALA A 21 23.37 -15.05 7.05
C ALA A 21 23.74 -13.55 7.11
N PRO A 22 24.69 -13.17 7.97
CA PRO A 22 25.13 -11.79 8.07
C PRO A 22 25.95 -11.35 6.85
N LEU A 23 25.95 -10.05 6.60
CA LEU A 23 26.84 -9.45 5.60
C LEU A 23 28.31 -9.64 5.98
N PRO A 24 29.21 -9.88 5.00
CA PRO A 24 30.64 -9.90 5.25
C PRO A 24 31.11 -8.62 5.95
N GLY A 25 31.69 -8.78 7.16
CA GLY A 25 32.16 -7.68 7.98
C GLY A 25 31.11 -6.93 8.80
N LYS A 26 29.82 -7.30 8.74
CA LYS A 26 28.73 -6.66 9.50
C LYS A 26 27.82 -7.72 10.12
N LYS A 27 28.17 -8.19 11.31
CA LYS A 27 27.48 -9.30 12.01
C LYS A 27 25.98 -9.08 12.27
N ASN A 28 25.52 -7.82 12.33
CA ASN A 28 24.14 -7.47 12.69
C ASN A 28 23.32 -6.99 11.48
N LYS A 29 23.82 -7.15 10.24
CA LYS A 29 23.10 -6.75 9.01
C LYS A 29 23.07 -7.90 8.03
N THR A 30 21.95 -8.10 7.37
CA THR A 30 21.78 -9.02 6.25
C THR A 30 21.24 -8.29 5.04
N LEU A 31 21.37 -8.86 3.84
CA LEU A 31 20.71 -8.33 2.65
C LEU A 31 19.38 -9.03 2.45
N ALA A 32 18.31 -8.24 2.45
CA ALA A 32 16.99 -8.68 2.03
C ALA A 32 16.73 -8.22 0.59
N SER A 33 16.08 -9.07 -0.20
CA SER A 33 15.55 -8.68 -1.49
C SER A 33 14.32 -7.80 -1.30
N MET A 34 14.26 -6.69 -2.01
CA MET A 34 13.07 -5.83 -2.06
C MET A 34 12.04 -6.31 -3.11
N GLY A 35 12.31 -7.43 -3.79
CA GLY A 35 11.45 -7.91 -4.87
C GLY A 35 11.54 -7.07 -6.15
N ILE A 36 12.53 -6.19 -6.27
CA ILE A 36 12.72 -5.29 -7.40
C ILE A 36 13.94 -5.74 -8.18
N TYR A 37 13.74 -6.07 -9.47
CA TYR A 37 14.78 -6.61 -10.32
C TYR A 37 14.88 -5.85 -11.64
N VAL A 38 16.09 -5.56 -12.09
CA VAL A 38 16.39 -5.06 -13.44
C VAL A 38 17.07 -6.17 -14.19
N VAL A 39 16.43 -6.67 -15.23
CA VAL A 39 16.86 -7.86 -15.96
C VAL A 39 16.83 -7.58 -17.45
N SER A 40 17.78 -8.13 -18.23
CA SER A 40 17.69 -8.03 -19.68
C SER A 40 16.45 -8.80 -20.18
N HIS A 41 15.71 -8.20 -21.11
CA HIS A 41 14.46 -8.79 -21.64
C HIS A 41 14.69 -10.22 -22.20
N ARG A 42 15.78 -10.41 -22.96
CA ARG A 42 16.10 -11.72 -23.55
C ARG A 42 16.31 -12.78 -22.47
N TYR A 43 17.13 -12.49 -21.48
CA TYR A 43 17.39 -13.41 -20.36
C TYR A 43 16.10 -13.75 -19.62
N LEU A 44 15.30 -12.74 -19.29
CA LEU A 44 14.05 -12.93 -18.57
C LEU A 44 13.09 -13.84 -19.36
N ALA A 45 12.88 -13.55 -20.63
CA ALA A 45 11.99 -14.33 -21.49
C ALA A 45 12.43 -15.81 -21.62
N GLU A 46 13.74 -16.06 -21.71
CA GLU A 46 14.29 -17.43 -21.74
C GLU A 46 14.04 -18.16 -20.42
N ARG A 47 14.36 -17.54 -19.28
CA ARG A 47 14.20 -18.16 -17.95
C ARG A 47 12.72 -18.44 -17.61
N LEU A 48 11.83 -17.50 -17.92
CA LEU A 48 10.39 -17.69 -17.67
C LEU A 48 9.80 -18.83 -18.53
N ARG A 49 10.20 -18.97 -19.81
CA ARG A 49 9.73 -20.08 -20.65
C ARG A 49 10.23 -21.42 -20.15
N GLU A 50 11.48 -21.49 -19.74
CA GLU A 50 12.05 -22.71 -19.17
C GLU A 50 11.34 -23.10 -17.87
N ASP A 51 11.11 -22.13 -16.99
CA ASP A 51 10.44 -22.36 -15.72
C ASP A 51 8.97 -22.78 -15.91
N ALA A 52 8.26 -22.17 -16.86
CA ALA A 52 6.87 -22.51 -17.19
C ALA A 52 6.72 -23.99 -17.64
N GLY A 53 7.76 -24.58 -18.24
CA GLY A 53 7.79 -26.01 -18.62
C GLY A 53 8.22 -26.96 -17.52
N ARG A 54 8.56 -26.48 -16.32
CA ARG A 54 9.04 -27.30 -15.20
C ARG A 54 7.90 -27.83 -14.35
N SER A 55 7.72 -29.12 -14.32
CA SER A 55 6.90 -29.78 -13.31
C SER A 55 7.56 -29.63 -11.93
N GLY A 56 6.86 -29.07 -10.96
CA GLY A 56 7.34 -28.91 -9.58
C GLY A 56 7.95 -27.54 -9.27
N SER A 57 8.01 -26.60 -10.21
CA SER A 57 8.27 -25.19 -9.93
C SER A 57 7.06 -24.54 -9.29
N SER A 58 7.29 -23.65 -8.33
CA SER A 58 6.26 -22.75 -7.79
C SER A 58 6.12 -21.48 -8.64
N HIS A 59 6.92 -21.33 -9.69
CA HIS A 59 6.98 -20.16 -10.57
C HIS A 59 7.28 -18.86 -9.82
N ASP A 60 8.09 -18.97 -8.78
CA ASP A 60 8.48 -17.86 -7.91
C ASP A 60 9.91 -17.39 -8.20
N PHE A 61 10.13 -16.08 -8.27
CA PHE A 61 11.45 -15.51 -8.55
C PHE A 61 12.48 -15.88 -7.51
N GLY A 62 12.11 -15.84 -6.23
CA GLY A 62 13.01 -16.08 -5.10
C GLY A 62 13.27 -17.55 -4.83
N ARG A 63 12.31 -18.44 -5.15
CA ARG A 63 12.42 -19.89 -4.91
C ARG A 63 12.98 -20.64 -6.11
N ASP A 64 12.61 -20.23 -7.32
CA ASP A 64 12.86 -21.01 -8.52
C ASP A 64 13.81 -20.32 -9.48
N ILE A 65 13.49 -19.09 -9.94
CA ILE A 65 14.20 -18.45 -11.05
C ILE A 65 15.59 -17.98 -10.67
N ILE A 66 15.72 -17.22 -9.57
CA ILE A 66 17.03 -16.68 -9.13
C ILE A 66 17.96 -17.81 -8.67
N PRO A 67 17.54 -18.76 -7.80
CA PRO A 67 18.40 -19.86 -7.40
C PRO A 67 18.86 -20.73 -8.56
N GLU A 68 17.99 -20.96 -9.57
CA GLU A 68 18.37 -21.71 -10.76
C GLU A 68 19.41 -20.97 -11.60
N GLY A 69 19.22 -19.66 -11.80
CA GLY A 69 20.21 -18.85 -12.49
C GLY A 69 21.57 -18.87 -11.79
N LEU A 70 21.59 -18.78 -10.47
CA LEU A 70 22.84 -18.90 -9.69
C LEU A 70 23.51 -20.27 -9.84
N ARG A 71 22.75 -21.37 -9.83
CA ARG A 71 23.27 -22.73 -10.07
C ARG A 71 23.87 -22.91 -11.45
N ARG A 72 23.39 -22.19 -12.46
CA ARG A 72 23.94 -22.14 -13.82
C ARG A 72 25.18 -21.26 -13.95
N GLY A 73 25.49 -20.47 -12.92
CA GLY A 73 26.59 -19.51 -12.95
C GLY A 73 26.24 -18.17 -13.57
N ASP A 74 24.94 -17.88 -13.76
CA ASP A 74 24.48 -16.60 -14.26
C ASP A 74 24.90 -15.46 -13.31
N TYR A 75 25.11 -14.27 -13.87
CA TYR A 75 25.60 -13.13 -13.12
C TYR A 75 24.44 -12.30 -12.56
N PHE A 76 24.35 -12.26 -11.23
CA PHE A 76 23.44 -11.39 -10.50
C PHE A 76 24.24 -10.41 -9.65
N HIS A 77 23.84 -9.16 -9.65
CA HIS A 77 24.46 -8.10 -8.85
C HIS A 77 23.48 -7.53 -7.81
N ALA A 78 23.93 -7.40 -6.58
CA ALA A 78 23.14 -6.78 -5.50
C ALA A 78 23.35 -5.27 -5.54
N HIS A 79 22.33 -4.54 -5.99
CA HIS A 79 22.28 -3.09 -5.83
C HIS A 79 21.84 -2.75 -4.41
N ILE A 80 22.68 -2.03 -3.67
CA ILE A 80 22.32 -1.56 -2.32
C ILE A 80 21.42 -0.34 -2.47
N PHE A 81 20.17 -0.48 -2.09
CA PHE A 81 19.23 0.64 -2.08
C PHE A 81 19.71 1.72 -1.09
N GLN A 82 19.78 2.93 -1.56
CA GLN A 82 20.11 4.12 -0.78
C GLN A 82 19.04 5.17 -1.05
N ASN A 83 18.54 5.79 0.01
CA ASN A 83 17.64 6.92 -0.16
C ASN A 83 18.43 8.12 -0.70
N PRO A 84 17.96 8.82 -1.75
CA PRO A 84 18.60 10.04 -2.27
C PRO A 84 18.76 11.14 -1.21
N THR A 85 17.93 11.12 -0.16
CA THR A 85 17.99 12.10 0.96
C THR A 85 18.96 11.71 2.07
N ASN A 86 19.74 10.62 1.91
CA ASN A 86 20.69 10.11 2.91
C ASN A 86 20.07 9.77 4.28
N VAL A 87 18.77 9.48 4.33
CA VAL A 87 18.14 8.94 5.55
C VAL A 87 18.60 7.48 5.73
N ASP A 88 19.24 7.16 6.85
CA ASP A 88 19.69 5.80 7.18
C ASP A 88 18.89 5.28 8.40
N PRO A 89 18.17 4.16 8.28
CA PRO A 89 18.07 3.28 7.12
C PRO A 89 17.17 3.84 6.01
N PRO A 90 17.42 3.46 4.72
CA PRO A 90 16.54 3.85 3.62
C PRO A 90 15.13 3.33 3.85
N TYR A 91 14.13 4.15 3.52
CA TYR A 91 12.73 3.76 3.68
C TYR A 91 12.36 2.62 2.71
N TRP A 92 11.93 1.52 3.27
CA TRP A 92 11.31 0.41 2.56
C TRP A 92 10.34 -0.30 3.50
N ARG A 93 9.13 -0.60 3.02
CA ARG A 93 8.10 -1.31 3.78
C ARG A 93 7.60 -2.52 3.02
N ASP A 94 7.52 -3.64 3.71
CA ASP A 94 6.76 -4.80 3.23
C ASP A 94 5.29 -4.61 3.61
N VAL A 95 4.45 -4.51 2.59
CA VAL A 95 3.00 -4.34 2.74
C VAL A 95 2.25 -5.65 2.42
N GLY A 96 2.84 -6.78 2.79
CA GLY A 96 2.31 -8.11 2.52
C GLY A 96 1.06 -8.50 3.31
N THR A 97 0.65 -7.70 4.29
CA THR A 97 -0.60 -7.88 5.04
C THR A 97 -1.42 -6.59 5.03
N ILE A 98 -2.72 -6.71 5.32
CA ILE A 98 -3.61 -5.54 5.42
C ILE A 98 -3.15 -4.62 6.55
N ASP A 99 -2.73 -5.18 7.68
CA ASP A 99 -2.24 -4.39 8.81
C ASP A 99 -1.00 -3.58 8.43
N THR A 100 0.01 -4.20 7.81
CA THR A 100 1.21 -3.49 7.37
C THR A 100 0.95 -2.48 6.26
N TYR A 101 -0.02 -2.74 5.37
CA TYR A 101 -0.49 -1.78 4.38
C TYR A 101 -1.13 -0.56 5.05
N TYR A 102 -2.01 -0.77 6.04
CA TYR A 102 -2.65 0.30 6.79
C TYR A 102 -1.61 1.13 7.54
N GLU A 103 -0.72 0.48 8.29
CA GLU A 103 0.36 1.13 9.03
C GLU A 103 1.24 2.00 8.14
N ALA A 104 1.69 1.46 6.99
CA ALA A 104 2.52 2.20 6.04
C ALA A 104 1.83 3.47 5.50
N ASN A 105 0.50 3.45 5.33
CA ASN A 105 -0.26 4.64 4.97
C ASN A 105 -0.36 5.64 6.13
N MET A 106 -0.64 5.15 7.35
CA MET A 106 -0.78 6.02 8.52
C MET A 106 0.55 6.67 8.94
N GLU A 107 1.69 6.02 8.70
CA GLU A 107 3.03 6.61 8.90
C GLU A 107 3.23 7.91 8.11
N LEU A 108 2.55 8.09 6.96
CA LEU A 108 2.61 9.33 6.18
C LEU A 108 2.01 10.54 6.90
N LEU A 109 1.21 10.32 7.93
CA LEU A 109 0.57 11.34 8.75
C LEU A 109 1.43 11.80 9.93
N GLU A 110 2.57 11.15 10.17
CA GLU A 110 3.47 11.52 11.27
C GLU A 110 4.13 12.88 11.01
N GLY A 111 4.50 13.58 12.07
CA GLY A 111 5.15 14.90 11.97
C GLY A 111 6.51 14.86 11.25
N GLN A 112 7.17 13.71 11.27
CA GLN A 112 8.39 13.41 10.51
C GLN A 112 8.24 12.03 9.87
N PRO A 113 7.49 11.94 8.77
CA PRO A 113 7.23 10.64 8.15
C PRO A 113 8.52 10.05 7.57
N PRO A 114 8.71 8.73 7.66
CA PRO A 114 9.89 8.07 7.10
C PRO A 114 9.95 8.19 5.56
N LEU A 115 8.82 8.46 4.91
CA LEU A 115 8.71 8.85 3.50
C LEU A 115 8.03 10.22 3.42
N ASP A 116 8.77 11.25 3.03
CA ASP A 116 8.23 12.59 2.80
C ASP A 116 7.66 12.72 1.39
N LEU A 117 6.34 12.76 1.27
CA LEU A 117 5.65 12.97 -0.02
C LEU A 117 5.88 14.37 -0.60
N TYR A 118 6.34 15.33 0.20
CA TYR A 118 6.58 16.72 -0.19
C TYR A 118 8.03 17.02 -0.51
N ASP A 119 8.92 16.02 -0.48
CA ASP A 119 10.33 16.18 -0.84
C ASP A 119 10.48 16.50 -2.34
N ARG A 120 10.83 17.76 -2.61
CA ARG A 120 11.06 18.24 -3.99
C ARG A 120 12.33 17.68 -4.63
N LYS A 121 13.26 17.15 -3.85
CA LYS A 121 14.49 16.53 -4.38
C LYS A 121 14.25 15.10 -4.86
N TRP A 122 13.22 14.47 -4.31
CA TRP A 122 12.80 13.13 -4.71
C TRP A 122 11.28 13.04 -4.87
N PRO A 123 10.73 13.73 -5.88
CA PRO A 123 9.29 13.77 -6.07
C PRO A 123 8.74 12.40 -6.44
N THR A 124 7.60 12.05 -5.86
CA THR A 124 6.85 10.87 -6.26
C THR A 124 6.21 11.12 -7.62
N VAL A 125 6.81 10.56 -8.68
CA VAL A 125 6.27 10.67 -10.04
C VAL A 125 5.33 9.51 -10.28
N THR A 126 4.03 9.82 -10.37
CA THR A 126 2.97 8.84 -10.62
C THR A 126 1.89 9.44 -11.51
N TYR A 127 1.02 8.60 -12.05
CA TYR A 127 -0.15 9.07 -12.77
C TYR A 127 -1.09 9.80 -11.80
N GLN A 128 -1.37 11.06 -12.09
CA GLN A 128 -2.34 11.86 -11.35
C GLN A 128 -3.41 12.35 -12.33
N ARG A 129 -4.67 12.02 -12.04
CA ARG A 129 -5.80 12.60 -12.77
C ARG A 129 -5.87 14.10 -12.46
N GLN A 130 -6.15 14.90 -13.48
CA GLN A 130 -6.48 16.29 -13.27
C GLN A 130 -7.88 16.39 -12.66
N LEU A 131 -7.95 16.72 -11.39
CA LEU A 131 -9.17 16.80 -10.61
C LEU A 131 -9.35 18.23 -10.07
N PRO A 132 -10.58 18.65 -9.77
CA PRO A 132 -10.81 19.92 -9.10
C PRO A 132 -10.17 19.89 -7.69
N PRO A 133 -9.86 21.07 -7.12
CA PRO A 133 -9.48 21.16 -5.71
C PRO A 133 -10.52 20.52 -4.79
N SER A 134 -10.07 20.00 -3.66
CA SER A 134 -10.98 19.48 -2.64
C SER A 134 -11.77 20.60 -2.00
N LEU A 135 -13.04 20.35 -1.71
CA LEU A 135 -13.99 21.31 -1.17
C LEU A 135 -14.39 20.92 0.25
N PHE A 136 -14.18 21.83 1.18
CA PHE A 136 -14.59 21.71 2.57
C PHE A 136 -15.76 22.67 2.83
N ARG A 137 -16.91 22.10 3.17
CA ARG A 137 -18.12 22.87 3.51
C ARG A 137 -18.36 22.77 5.01
N GLY A 138 -18.25 23.87 5.71
CA GLY A 138 -18.53 23.96 7.13
C GLY A 138 -19.02 25.35 7.48
N GLY A 139 -20.06 25.44 8.29
CA GLY A 139 -20.45 26.65 9.01
C GLY A 139 -20.09 26.47 10.49
N ASP A 140 -19.83 27.57 11.20
CA ASP A 140 -19.69 27.60 12.67
C ASP A 140 -18.59 26.69 13.27
N GLY A 141 -17.53 26.39 12.51
CA GLY A 141 -16.44 25.50 12.97
C GLY A 141 -16.78 24.02 12.97
N SER A 142 -17.84 23.61 12.29
CA SER A 142 -18.33 22.23 12.27
C SER A 142 -17.53 21.26 11.35
N CYS A 143 -16.61 21.76 10.52
CA CYS A 143 -15.72 20.94 9.72
C CYS A 143 -14.32 20.93 10.34
N ILE A 144 -13.94 19.82 10.98
CA ILE A 144 -12.64 19.65 11.62
C ILE A 144 -11.82 18.70 10.79
N LEU A 145 -10.65 19.16 10.36
CA LEU A 145 -9.66 18.35 9.64
C LEU A 145 -8.37 18.37 10.45
N GLU A 146 -7.97 17.23 10.99
CA GLU A 146 -6.79 17.15 11.83
C GLU A 146 -5.93 15.97 11.40
N ASN A 147 -4.63 16.22 11.22
CA ASN A 147 -3.64 15.21 10.91
C ASN A 147 -4.09 14.24 9.81
N SER A 148 -4.54 14.78 8.66
CA SER A 148 -5.15 14.01 7.58
C SER A 148 -4.63 14.45 6.21
N ILE A 149 -4.55 13.51 5.27
CA ILE A 149 -4.21 13.75 3.87
C ILE A 149 -5.48 13.66 3.03
N ILE A 150 -5.80 14.70 2.28
CA ILE A 150 -6.98 14.79 1.44
C ILE A 150 -6.56 15.03 -0.01
N SER A 151 -6.82 14.05 -0.88
CA SER A 151 -6.50 14.13 -2.30
C SER A 151 -7.49 15.01 -3.08
N GLY A 152 -7.18 15.31 -4.35
CA GLY A 152 -8.02 16.15 -5.21
C GLY A 152 -9.44 15.60 -5.45
N GLY A 153 -10.38 16.52 -5.66
CA GLY A 153 -11.78 16.19 -5.96
C GLY A 153 -12.64 15.74 -4.78
N CYS A 154 -12.08 15.74 -3.56
CA CYS A 154 -12.86 15.37 -2.37
C CYS A 154 -13.86 16.46 -1.96
N ILE A 155 -14.97 16.06 -1.38
CA ILE A 155 -15.96 16.95 -0.76
C ILE A 155 -16.21 16.48 0.66
N VAL A 156 -15.96 17.36 1.63
CA VAL A 156 -16.21 17.09 3.07
C VAL A 156 -17.16 18.14 3.59
N THR A 157 -18.30 17.70 4.16
CA THR A 157 -19.36 18.61 4.62
C THR A 157 -19.60 18.42 6.13
N ASN A 158 -19.46 19.48 6.92
CA ASN A 158 -19.79 19.54 8.35
C ASN A 158 -19.40 18.26 9.13
N SER A 159 -18.18 17.82 8.98
CA SER A 159 -17.72 16.52 9.49
C SER A 159 -16.39 16.62 10.19
N ASN A 160 -16.10 15.67 11.10
CA ASN A 160 -14.84 15.55 11.78
C ASN A 160 -14.00 14.43 11.14
N VAL A 161 -12.83 14.79 10.58
CA VAL A 161 -11.91 13.86 9.92
C VAL A 161 -10.55 13.99 10.61
N GLN A 162 -10.17 12.95 11.33
CA GLN A 162 -8.92 12.89 12.08
C GLN A 162 -8.10 11.67 11.65
N ARG A 163 -6.76 11.81 11.64
CA ARG A 163 -5.82 10.73 11.36
C ARG A 163 -6.24 9.87 10.15
N SER A 164 -6.70 10.52 9.06
CA SER A 164 -7.34 9.81 7.95
C SER A 164 -6.71 10.19 6.62
N ILE A 165 -6.80 9.29 5.67
CA ILE A 165 -6.36 9.52 4.29
C ILE A 165 -7.55 9.33 3.37
N LEU A 166 -7.96 10.40 2.72
CA LEU A 166 -9.01 10.38 1.71
C LEU A 166 -8.38 10.46 0.32
N PHE A 167 -8.48 9.38 -0.44
CA PHE A 167 -8.05 9.35 -1.83
C PHE A 167 -8.98 10.19 -2.70
N SER A 168 -8.67 10.26 -3.98
CA SER A 168 -9.36 11.14 -4.92
C SER A 168 -10.87 10.92 -4.97
N GLU A 169 -11.63 12.01 -5.09
CA GLU A 169 -13.10 11.97 -5.32
C GLU A 169 -13.89 11.33 -4.16
N VAL A 170 -13.36 11.32 -2.95
CA VAL A 170 -14.10 10.85 -1.77
C VAL A 170 -15.09 11.94 -1.33
N THR A 171 -16.34 11.53 -1.10
CA THR A 171 -17.39 12.40 -0.54
C THR A 171 -17.68 11.97 0.90
N VAL A 172 -17.57 12.91 1.83
CA VAL A 172 -17.97 12.76 3.24
C VAL A 172 -19.16 13.69 3.47
N ASN A 173 -20.34 13.10 3.67
CA ASN A 173 -21.56 13.85 3.91
C ASN A 173 -21.64 14.37 5.34
N GLU A 174 -22.68 15.14 5.63
CA GLU A 174 -22.82 15.90 6.87
C GLU A 174 -22.84 15.03 8.13
N GLY A 175 -22.18 15.50 9.18
CA GLY A 175 -22.22 14.91 10.51
C GLY A 175 -21.39 13.63 10.68
N CYS A 176 -20.49 13.32 9.74
CA CYS A 176 -19.63 12.16 9.85
C CYS A 176 -18.48 12.37 10.86
N VAL A 177 -18.06 11.26 11.47
CA VAL A 177 -16.86 11.19 12.34
C VAL A 177 -15.95 10.11 11.79
N LEU A 178 -14.80 10.51 11.28
CA LEU A 178 -13.78 9.62 10.71
C LEU A 178 -12.52 9.71 11.56
N ASP A 179 -12.04 8.57 12.08
CA ASP A 179 -10.82 8.48 12.86
C ASP A 179 -9.99 7.28 12.42
N GLY A 180 -8.81 7.51 11.85
CA GLY A 180 -7.97 6.44 11.30
C GLY A 180 -8.60 5.77 10.08
N VAL A 181 -9.24 6.52 9.18
CA VAL A 181 -9.89 5.98 7.99
C VAL A 181 -9.01 6.12 6.76
N LEU A 182 -8.81 5.02 6.05
CA LEU A 182 -8.20 4.98 4.73
C LEU A 182 -9.30 4.75 3.70
N ALA A 183 -9.83 5.82 3.12
CA ALA A 183 -10.86 5.74 2.10
C ALA A 183 -10.25 5.80 0.70
N LEU A 184 -10.33 4.69 -0.04
CA LEU A 184 -9.86 4.65 -1.42
C LEU A 184 -10.76 5.48 -2.35
N ALA A 185 -10.32 5.66 -3.61
CA ALA A 185 -10.91 6.63 -4.52
C ALA A 185 -12.41 6.42 -4.77
N GLY A 186 -13.15 7.53 -4.81
CA GLY A 186 -14.57 7.56 -5.18
C GLY A 186 -15.52 7.03 -4.11
N CYS A 187 -15.08 6.82 -2.87
CA CYS A 187 -15.97 6.43 -1.78
C CYS A 187 -16.97 7.54 -1.46
N ASN A 188 -18.19 7.14 -1.08
CA ASN A 188 -19.23 8.05 -0.62
C ASN A 188 -19.71 7.62 0.77
N ILE A 189 -19.43 8.44 1.78
CA ILE A 189 -19.75 8.17 3.18
C ILE A 189 -21.02 8.93 3.54
N GLY A 190 -22.10 8.18 3.81
CA GLY A 190 -23.42 8.72 4.10
C GLY A 190 -23.45 9.50 5.43
N GLU A 191 -24.41 10.41 5.53
CA GLU A 191 -24.58 11.32 6.65
C GLU A 191 -24.57 10.63 8.02
N LYS A 192 -23.99 11.29 9.01
CA LYS A 192 -23.97 10.85 10.42
C LYS A 192 -23.32 9.48 10.63
N SER A 193 -22.46 9.06 9.71
CA SER A 193 -21.69 7.83 9.86
C SER A 193 -20.47 8.04 10.74
N SER A 194 -20.11 7.00 11.51
CA SER A 194 -18.95 6.99 12.40
C SER A 194 -18.04 5.82 12.04
N LEU A 195 -16.83 6.10 11.58
CA LEU A 195 -15.88 5.11 11.13
C LEU A 195 -14.56 5.25 11.92
N ARG A 196 -14.03 4.13 12.42
CA ARG A 196 -12.76 4.09 13.16
C ARG A 196 -11.89 2.93 12.70
N ASN A 197 -10.62 3.21 12.36
CA ASN A 197 -9.65 2.20 11.90
C ASN A 197 -10.20 1.35 10.76
N VAL A 198 -10.69 1.99 9.71
CA VAL A 198 -11.39 1.37 8.58
C VAL A 198 -10.65 1.62 7.27
N ILE A 199 -10.52 0.57 6.46
CA ILE A 199 -10.17 0.68 5.05
C ILE A 199 -11.44 0.53 4.23
N LEU A 200 -11.79 1.55 3.46
CA LEU A 200 -12.86 1.49 2.46
C LEU A 200 -12.25 1.25 1.08
N ASP A 201 -12.65 0.17 0.44
CA ASP A 201 -12.25 -0.12 -0.94
C ASP A 201 -12.88 0.88 -1.93
N ASN A 202 -12.31 0.95 -3.13
CA ASN A 202 -12.70 1.91 -4.17
C ASN A 202 -14.22 1.96 -4.38
N ARG A 203 -14.76 3.19 -4.41
CA ARG A 203 -16.18 3.45 -4.71
C ARG A 203 -17.17 2.77 -3.77
N CYS A 204 -16.75 2.44 -2.56
CA CYS A 204 -17.68 2.01 -1.52
C CYS A 204 -18.67 3.11 -1.19
N ILE A 205 -19.95 2.77 -1.15
CA ILE A 205 -21.03 3.66 -0.71
C ILE A 205 -21.45 3.20 0.68
N ILE A 206 -21.17 4.01 1.67
CA ILE A 206 -21.55 3.77 3.06
C ILE A 206 -22.91 4.42 3.29
N PRO A 207 -23.94 3.67 3.73
CA PRO A 207 -25.26 4.23 4.03
C PRO A 207 -25.22 5.24 5.16
N PRO A 208 -26.17 6.16 5.25
CA PRO A 208 -26.29 7.07 6.38
C PRO A 208 -26.41 6.33 7.72
N ASN A 209 -25.94 6.96 8.80
CA ASN A 209 -25.99 6.45 10.18
C ASN A 209 -25.25 5.11 10.38
N THR A 210 -24.27 4.81 9.54
CA THR A 210 -23.46 3.59 9.65
C THR A 210 -22.37 3.77 10.69
N VAL A 211 -22.19 2.77 11.57
CA VAL A 211 -21.14 2.72 12.59
C VAL A 211 -20.25 1.51 12.32
N ILE A 212 -18.94 1.73 12.14
CA ILE A 212 -17.93 0.69 11.86
C ILE A 212 -16.66 0.98 12.65
N GLY A 213 -16.05 -0.06 13.23
CA GLY A 213 -14.80 0.04 13.99
C GLY A 213 -15.00 0.40 15.46
N TYR A 214 -16.24 0.28 15.97
CA TYR A 214 -16.57 0.55 17.37
C TYR A 214 -17.03 -0.70 18.12
N ASP A 215 -17.50 -1.73 17.43
CA ASP A 215 -17.89 -3.02 18.00
C ASP A 215 -17.32 -4.14 17.13
N GLU A 216 -16.20 -4.71 17.59
CA GLU A 216 -15.46 -5.74 16.84
C GLU A 216 -16.32 -6.97 16.52
N LYS A 217 -17.24 -7.35 17.44
CA LYS A 217 -18.09 -8.52 17.22
C LYS A 217 -19.08 -8.29 16.10
N LEU A 218 -19.75 -7.15 16.09
CA LEU A 218 -20.68 -6.77 15.02
C LEU A 218 -19.95 -6.56 13.69
N ASP A 219 -18.73 -5.99 13.73
CA ASP A 219 -17.94 -5.77 12.54
C ASP A 219 -17.51 -7.10 11.91
N ARG A 220 -17.09 -8.10 12.71
CA ARG A 220 -16.73 -9.44 12.22
C ARG A 220 -17.88 -10.22 11.58
N GLU A 221 -19.13 -9.91 11.93
CA GLU A 221 -20.31 -10.53 11.31
C GLU A 221 -20.54 -10.04 9.87
N LYS A 222 -20.07 -8.83 9.53
CA LYS A 222 -20.38 -8.17 8.27
C LYS A 222 -19.14 -7.89 7.39
N TYR A 223 -18.00 -7.70 8.02
CA TYR A 223 -16.78 -7.21 7.37
C TYR A 223 -15.59 -8.10 7.70
N HIS A 224 -14.51 -7.90 6.97
CA HIS A 224 -13.24 -8.51 7.33
C HIS A 224 -12.54 -7.67 8.40
N VAL A 225 -12.26 -8.25 9.56
CA VAL A 225 -11.50 -7.60 10.63
C VAL A 225 -10.16 -8.33 10.80
N THR A 226 -9.07 -7.59 10.65
CA THR A 226 -7.71 -8.14 10.78
C THR A 226 -7.38 -8.48 12.23
N GLN A 227 -6.19 -9.06 12.46
CA GLN A 227 -5.67 -9.31 13.81
C GLN A 227 -5.33 -7.99 14.54
N GLY A 228 -4.91 -6.95 13.81
CA GLY A 228 -4.66 -5.62 14.34
C GLY A 228 -5.92 -4.79 14.60
N GLY A 229 -7.13 -5.33 14.34
CA GLY A 229 -8.39 -4.63 14.57
C GLY A 229 -8.77 -3.66 13.45
N ILE A 230 -8.14 -3.75 12.28
CA ILE A 230 -8.51 -2.92 11.12
C ILE A 230 -9.69 -3.55 10.40
N VAL A 231 -10.74 -2.76 10.18
CA VAL A 231 -11.95 -3.22 9.49
C VAL A 231 -11.82 -2.91 7.99
N VAL A 232 -11.95 -3.92 7.16
CA VAL A 232 -11.92 -3.76 5.69
C VAL A 232 -13.33 -3.90 5.13
N VAL A 233 -13.74 -2.89 4.40
CA VAL A 233 -15.08 -2.84 3.77
C VAL A 233 -14.94 -2.71 2.27
N ASN A 234 -15.51 -3.65 1.54
CA ASN A 234 -15.58 -3.60 0.08
C ASN A 234 -17.04 -3.46 -0.39
N ARG A 235 -17.22 -3.20 -1.67
CA ARG A 235 -18.55 -3.02 -2.28
C ARG A 235 -19.45 -4.24 -2.13
N GLN A 236 -18.91 -5.45 -2.22
CA GLN A 236 -19.69 -6.68 -2.09
C GLN A 236 -20.27 -6.85 -0.69
N MET A 237 -19.48 -6.55 0.35
CA MET A 237 -19.93 -6.58 1.74
C MET A 237 -21.07 -5.60 2.02
N MET A 238 -21.14 -4.54 1.20
CA MET A 238 -22.22 -3.55 1.24
C MET A 238 -23.39 -3.88 0.31
N GLY A 239 -23.43 -5.08 -0.29
CA GLY A 239 -24.47 -5.47 -1.23
C GLY A 239 -24.42 -4.72 -2.57
N GLN A 240 -23.31 -4.07 -2.88
CA GLN A 240 -23.12 -3.26 -4.09
C GLN A 240 -22.45 -4.08 -5.18
N GLY A 241 -22.96 -4.00 -6.41
CA GLY A 241 -22.42 -4.73 -7.54
C GLY A 241 -20.98 -4.32 -7.89
N LEU A 242 -20.21 -5.27 -8.41
CA LEU A 242 -18.85 -5.04 -8.92
C LEU A 242 -18.81 -4.46 -10.34
N SER A 243 -19.94 -4.04 -10.91
CA SER A 243 -20.00 -3.60 -12.29
C SER A 243 -19.01 -2.46 -12.56
N TYR A 244 -17.96 -2.80 -13.30
CA TYR A 244 -17.09 -1.83 -13.94
C TYR A 244 -17.92 -1.03 -14.93
N ASN A 245 -18.01 0.29 -14.72
CA ASN A 245 -18.61 1.18 -15.72
C ASN A 245 -17.49 1.82 -16.55
N PRO A 246 -17.25 1.37 -17.79
CA PRO A 246 -16.19 1.90 -18.65
C PRO A 246 -16.39 3.39 -19.00
N GLU A 247 -17.61 3.91 -18.92
CA GLU A 247 -17.89 5.33 -19.19
C GLU A 247 -17.28 6.27 -18.14
N LEU A 248 -17.12 5.79 -16.91
CA LEU A 248 -16.47 6.56 -15.84
C LEU A 248 -14.94 6.53 -15.92
N TYR A 249 -14.37 5.61 -16.71
CA TYR A 249 -12.91 5.42 -16.85
C TYR A 249 -12.54 4.98 -18.27
N PRO A 250 -12.69 5.88 -19.28
CA PRO A 250 -12.46 5.55 -20.68
C PRO A 250 -11.00 5.18 -21.02
N ASN A 251 -10.06 5.39 -20.12
CA ASN A 251 -8.63 5.20 -20.37
C ASN A 251 -8.02 3.94 -19.75
N TYR A 252 -8.81 2.99 -19.28
CA TYR A 252 -8.36 1.68 -18.81
C TYR A 252 -8.78 0.58 -19.81
N GLN A 253 -8.40 0.72 -21.07
CA GLN A 253 -8.34 -0.37 -22.05
C GLN A 253 -6.88 -0.76 -22.31
#